data_161c6560977fdd806b3525ed293e92b1
#
_entry.id   161c6560977fdd806b3525ed293e92b1
#
_cell.length_a   1.000
_cell.length_b   1.000
_cell.length_c   1.000
_cell.angle_alpha   90.00
_cell.angle_beta   90.00
_cell.angle_gamma   90.00
#
_symmetry.space_group_name_H-M   'P 1'
#
loop_
_entity.id
_entity.type
_entity.pdbx_description
1 polymer ?
#
loop_
_entity_poly.entity_id
_entity_poly.type
_entity_poly.pdbx_seq_one_letter_code
_entity_poly.pdbx_strand_id
1 'polypeptide(L)'
;MNDYKKKIDELLLTVEKPARYVGGEWNVPDMSKNAKAKFCFCFPDIYEIGMSNLGLQILYDIINRHPDYIAERCYAPWTDMGAKLRENNIPLLSLETATPLKNFDVVGFSVQFELLYSNVLYMLDLAGIPFYAKDRGDEYPILCAGGPCAVNPEPFAPFFDCIIIGEGEEADLELLKTVAEGKEKGYSKKQILEELKKIEGIYVPELLKEGEKVVKAVVKDFENAPYPTKPLVPNIEIVHDRATLELYRGCASGCRFCQAGYYYRPIRERSAEKCAEYGKEMINNTGFGEISLCSLSTSDYTGLMDLEKELRPFIDEKKITLALPSLRLSSFTKEMAQSSRRSSLTFAPEAGTQRLRNVINKNVTDEEIGNIGRAFEAGYDSVKLYFMLGLPTETDEDILGIADICRRLRNLYIEIRKKRNLTLSVSCSVFIPKPSTPFQWEAQISFEEMLRRQKLLRNALKEIKGVSFSWHGAETSVLEVVLARGDKKLAPVIVRAYELGAKYDSWSEYFNWEIWTQAFADCGVEMQEYINEIPEDKVLPWDFIDIGVSKKYLLGQRHLAYQGITTKNCREGCNGCGANKLGRCTII
;
A
#
# COMPACT_ATOMS: atom_id res chain seq x y z
N MET A 1 -29.97 -1.16 22.31
CA MET A 1 -29.17 -1.90 21.27
C MET A 1 -29.75 -1.48 19.93
N ASN A 2 -28.92 -1.04 18.98
CA ASN A 2 -29.38 -0.66 17.63
C ASN A 2 -30.05 -1.88 16.98
N ASP A 3 -31.21 -1.70 16.32
CA ASP A 3 -31.95 -2.79 15.66
C ASP A 3 -31.09 -3.55 14.64
N TYR A 4 -30.20 -2.83 13.93
CA TYR A 4 -29.25 -3.44 13.02
C TYR A 4 -28.22 -4.35 13.72
N LYS A 5 -27.72 -3.97 14.90
CA LYS A 5 -26.76 -4.81 15.64
C LYS A 5 -27.37 -6.15 15.99
N LYS A 6 -28.64 -6.16 16.44
CA LYS A 6 -29.35 -7.41 16.72
C LYS A 6 -29.49 -8.30 15.47
N LYS A 7 -29.86 -7.70 14.32
CA LYS A 7 -29.97 -8.43 13.06
C LYS A 7 -28.62 -9.02 12.61
N ILE A 8 -27.52 -8.27 12.75
CA ILE A 8 -26.18 -8.80 12.45
C ILE A 8 -25.85 -9.97 13.38
N ASP A 9 -26.09 -9.85 14.68
CA ASP A 9 -25.81 -10.91 15.65
C ASP A 9 -26.57 -12.22 15.33
N GLU A 10 -27.77 -12.14 14.78
CA GLU A 10 -28.54 -13.30 14.29
C GLU A 10 -27.90 -13.97 13.06
N LEU A 11 -27.19 -13.21 12.21
CA LEU A 11 -26.52 -13.72 11.02
C LEU A 11 -25.15 -14.34 11.31
N LEU A 12 -24.50 -13.98 12.43
CA LEU A 12 -23.11 -14.37 12.72
C LEU A 12 -22.88 -15.90 12.67
N LEU A 13 -23.88 -16.68 13.09
CA LEU A 13 -23.78 -18.15 13.11
C LEU A 13 -23.98 -18.79 11.72
N THR A 14 -24.29 -17.99 10.71
CA THR A 14 -24.58 -18.48 9.34
C THR A 14 -23.48 -18.11 8.33
N VAL A 15 -22.40 -17.49 8.78
CA VAL A 15 -21.29 -17.00 7.94
C VAL A 15 -19.94 -17.54 8.40
N GLU A 16 -18.99 -17.54 7.47
CA GLU A 16 -17.59 -17.84 7.79
C GLU A 16 -16.97 -16.74 8.63
N LYS A 17 -16.15 -17.14 9.61
CA LYS A 17 -15.41 -16.20 10.48
C LYS A 17 -16.27 -15.06 11.03
N PRO A 18 -17.31 -15.36 11.83
CA PRO A 18 -18.23 -14.35 12.36
C PRO A 18 -17.53 -13.22 13.12
N ALA A 19 -16.37 -13.48 13.70
CA ALA A 19 -15.60 -12.49 14.44
C ALA A 19 -15.10 -11.30 13.59
N ARG A 20 -15.17 -11.37 12.25
CA ARG A 20 -14.95 -10.22 11.35
C ARG A 20 -15.96 -9.10 11.57
N TYR A 21 -17.14 -9.41 12.12
CA TYR A 21 -18.34 -8.55 12.12
C TYR A 21 -18.83 -8.20 13.52
N VAL A 22 -18.17 -8.68 14.58
CA VAL A 22 -18.66 -8.46 15.96
C VAL A 22 -18.29 -7.09 16.55
N GLY A 23 -17.15 -6.51 16.14
CA GLY A 23 -16.60 -5.30 16.77
C GLY A 23 -16.18 -5.52 18.24
N GLY A 24 -16.02 -4.43 18.99
CA GLY A 24 -15.71 -4.50 20.41
C GLY A 24 -14.27 -4.93 20.71
N GLU A 25 -13.35 -4.65 19.82
CA GLU A 25 -11.93 -4.89 20.01
C GLU A 25 -11.38 -4.10 21.20
N TRP A 26 -10.33 -4.59 21.82
CA TRP A 26 -9.66 -3.86 22.87
C TRP A 26 -9.10 -2.53 22.36
N ASN A 27 -9.18 -1.49 23.16
CA ASN A 27 -8.79 -0.12 22.84
C ASN A 27 -9.69 0.63 21.85
N VAL A 28 -10.89 0.14 21.52
CA VAL A 28 -11.86 0.93 20.77
C VAL A 28 -12.19 2.21 21.57
N PRO A 29 -12.12 3.39 20.95
CA PRO A 29 -12.46 4.66 21.60
C PRO A 29 -13.93 4.72 22.05
N ASP A 30 -14.24 5.64 22.95
CA ASP A 30 -15.62 5.91 23.35
C ASP A 30 -16.40 6.56 22.18
N MET A 31 -17.39 5.82 21.67
CA MET A 31 -18.29 6.26 20.59
C MET A 31 -19.51 7.05 21.08
N SER A 32 -19.63 7.30 22.38
CA SER A 32 -20.78 8.00 22.97
C SER A 32 -20.65 9.53 22.97
N LYS A 33 -19.47 10.08 22.64
CA LYS A 33 -19.24 11.53 22.60
C LYS A 33 -20.14 12.24 21.59
N ASN A 34 -20.55 13.46 21.87
CA ASN A 34 -21.36 14.28 20.97
C ASN A 34 -20.48 14.91 19.89
N ALA A 35 -20.28 14.22 18.78
CA ALA A 35 -19.44 14.67 17.68
C ALA A 35 -20.16 15.65 16.76
N LYS A 36 -19.46 16.70 16.33
CA LYS A 36 -19.93 17.66 15.30
C LYS A 36 -19.91 17.04 13.90
N ALA A 37 -18.97 16.12 13.64
CA ALA A 37 -18.91 15.34 12.41
C ALA A 37 -18.46 13.91 12.68
N LYS A 38 -19.00 12.97 11.87
CA LYS A 38 -18.73 11.53 11.94
C LYS A 38 -18.12 11.05 10.63
N PHE A 39 -17.03 10.33 10.76
CA PHE A 39 -16.28 9.71 9.65
C PHE A 39 -16.42 8.18 9.71
N CYS A 40 -16.62 7.52 8.57
CA CYS A 40 -16.49 6.07 8.47
C CYS A 40 -15.33 5.72 7.55
N PHE A 41 -14.28 5.14 8.10
CA PHE A 41 -13.19 4.57 7.30
C PHE A 41 -13.62 3.25 6.68
N CYS A 42 -13.66 3.21 5.36
CA CYS A 42 -13.94 2.02 4.57
C CYS A 42 -12.64 1.45 4.00
N PHE A 43 -12.37 0.19 4.30
CA PHE A 43 -11.27 -0.54 3.68
C PHE A 43 -11.85 -1.58 2.72
N PRO A 44 -11.56 -1.50 1.41
CA PRO A 44 -12.22 -2.34 0.41
C PRO A 44 -11.59 -3.74 0.29
N ASP A 45 -11.30 -4.36 1.43
CA ASP A 45 -10.91 -5.75 1.60
C ASP A 45 -11.40 -6.23 2.98
N ILE A 46 -11.15 -7.52 3.28
CA ILE A 46 -11.63 -8.14 4.52
C ILE A 46 -10.97 -7.57 5.78
N TYR A 47 -11.60 -7.84 6.92
CA TYR A 47 -11.17 -7.39 8.24
C TYR A 47 -9.68 -7.66 8.52
N GLU A 48 -9.17 -8.88 8.24
CA GLU A 48 -7.80 -9.27 8.55
C GLU A 48 -6.75 -8.43 7.78
N ILE A 49 -7.09 -7.99 6.57
CA ILE A 49 -6.23 -7.12 5.76
C ILE A 49 -6.35 -5.68 6.25
N GLY A 50 -7.58 -5.18 6.41
CA GLY A 50 -7.83 -3.79 6.80
C GLY A 50 -7.35 -3.47 8.21
N MET A 51 -7.54 -4.37 9.18
CA MET A 51 -7.01 -4.22 10.55
C MET A 51 -5.48 -4.23 10.60
N SER A 52 -4.83 -4.84 9.62
CA SER A 52 -3.36 -4.84 9.50
C SER A 52 -2.81 -3.55 8.87
N ASN A 53 -3.66 -2.65 8.38
CA ASN A 53 -3.22 -1.43 7.71
C ASN A 53 -2.87 -0.33 8.72
N LEU A 54 -1.57 -0.04 8.86
CA LEU A 54 -1.07 0.96 9.80
C LEU A 54 -1.59 2.37 9.50
N GLY A 55 -1.69 2.75 8.22
CA GLY A 55 -2.19 4.08 7.83
C GLY A 55 -3.61 4.32 8.32
N LEU A 56 -4.50 3.32 8.18
CA LEU A 56 -5.86 3.39 8.70
C LEU A 56 -5.87 3.51 10.22
N GLN A 57 -5.02 2.76 10.94
CA GLN A 57 -4.91 2.84 12.41
C GLN A 57 -4.46 4.23 12.87
N ILE A 58 -3.50 4.85 12.17
CA ILE A 58 -3.02 6.21 12.47
C ILE A 58 -4.16 7.22 12.30
N LEU A 59 -4.85 7.22 11.16
CA LEU A 59 -5.91 8.18 10.87
C LEU A 59 -7.12 8.00 11.79
N TYR A 60 -7.50 6.75 12.07
CA TYR A 60 -8.56 6.42 13.02
C TYR A 60 -8.26 6.94 14.44
N ASP A 61 -7.02 6.75 14.91
CA ASP A 61 -6.59 7.24 16.22
C ASP A 61 -6.60 8.77 16.29
N ILE A 62 -6.08 9.45 15.25
CA ILE A 62 -6.02 10.92 15.18
C ILE A 62 -7.41 11.53 15.26
N ILE A 63 -8.35 11.05 14.45
CA ILE A 63 -9.73 11.57 14.47
C ILE A 63 -10.39 11.32 15.81
N ASN A 64 -10.21 10.12 16.38
CA ASN A 64 -10.86 9.77 17.65
C ASN A 64 -10.26 10.46 18.89
N ARG A 65 -9.02 10.95 18.83
CA ARG A 65 -8.45 11.83 19.86
C ARG A 65 -9.06 13.22 19.84
N HIS A 66 -9.59 13.66 18.69
CA HIS A 66 -10.20 14.98 18.60
C HIS A 66 -11.54 15.02 19.37
N PRO A 67 -11.82 16.06 20.18
CA PRO A 67 -13.05 16.11 21.00
C PRO A 67 -14.33 16.20 20.18
N ASP A 68 -14.29 16.82 19.02
CA ASP A 68 -15.45 17.13 18.18
C ASP A 68 -15.75 16.09 17.10
N TYR A 69 -14.90 15.07 16.90
CA TYR A 69 -15.07 14.11 15.80
C TYR A 69 -15.07 12.66 16.29
N ILE A 70 -15.75 11.81 15.55
CA ILE A 70 -15.75 10.35 15.71
C ILE A 70 -15.39 9.71 14.38
N ALA A 71 -14.51 8.72 14.42
CA ALA A 71 -14.26 7.81 13.31
C ALA A 71 -14.67 6.39 13.67
N GLU A 72 -15.40 5.74 12.77
CA GLU A 72 -15.75 4.32 12.82
C GLU A 72 -15.12 3.60 11.62
N ARG A 73 -15.13 2.26 11.65
CA ARG A 73 -14.52 1.43 10.60
C ARG A 73 -15.56 0.58 9.90
N CYS A 74 -15.30 0.30 8.63
CA CYS A 74 -16.05 -0.64 7.83
C CYS A 74 -15.11 -1.39 6.89
N TYR A 75 -15.23 -2.70 6.84
CA TYR A 75 -14.46 -3.57 5.94
C TYR A 75 -15.39 -4.19 4.91
N ALA A 76 -14.86 -4.53 3.71
CA ALA A 76 -15.65 -5.26 2.74
C ALA A 76 -16.08 -6.62 3.32
N PRO A 77 -17.38 -6.89 3.42
CA PRO A 77 -17.85 -8.17 3.96
C PRO A 77 -17.55 -9.29 2.96
N TRP A 78 -17.08 -10.44 3.47
CA TRP A 78 -16.88 -11.61 2.62
C TRP A 78 -18.16 -11.98 1.87
N THR A 79 -18.05 -12.76 0.82
CA THR A 79 -19.16 -12.99 -0.13
C THR A 79 -20.41 -13.59 0.52
N ASP A 80 -20.26 -14.45 1.52
CA ASP A 80 -21.36 -15.04 2.30
C ASP A 80 -22.12 -14.00 3.13
N MET A 81 -21.40 -13.15 3.89
CA MET A 81 -22.01 -12.06 4.67
C MET A 81 -22.67 -11.05 3.73
N GLY A 82 -22.02 -10.69 2.62
CA GLY A 82 -22.62 -9.78 1.64
C GLY A 82 -23.93 -10.32 1.04
N ALA A 83 -24.00 -11.62 0.78
CA ALA A 83 -25.26 -12.27 0.35
C ALA A 83 -26.32 -12.17 1.46
N LYS A 84 -25.95 -12.44 2.71
CA LYS A 84 -26.88 -12.34 3.86
C LYS A 84 -27.40 -10.93 4.09
N LEU A 85 -26.54 -9.91 3.92
CA LEU A 85 -26.98 -8.51 4.00
C LEU A 85 -28.05 -8.21 2.94
N ARG A 86 -27.86 -8.64 1.69
CA ARG A 86 -28.86 -8.46 0.62
C ARG A 86 -30.15 -9.23 0.89
N GLU A 87 -30.06 -10.52 1.24
CA GLU A 87 -31.23 -11.37 1.56
C GLU A 87 -32.13 -10.78 2.66
N ASN A 88 -31.52 -10.10 3.65
CA ASN A 88 -32.23 -9.54 4.80
C ASN A 88 -32.49 -8.03 4.69
N ASN A 89 -32.19 -7.40 3.55
CA ASN A 89 -32.30 -5.95 3.33
C ASN A 89 -31.60 -5.14 4.43
N ILE A 90 -30.41 -5.56 4.86
CA ILE A 90 -29.56 -4.87 5.81
C ILE A 90 -28.50 -4.10 5.02
N PRO A 91 -28.41 -2.77 5.14
CA PRO A 91 -27.36 -2.01 4.48
C PRO A 91 -25.98 -2.33 5.11
N LEU A 92 -24.90 -2.01 4.40
CA LEU A 92 -23.57 -2.10 4.96
C LEU A 92 -23.42 -1.14 6.15
N LEU A 93 -22.87 -1.66 7.24
CA LEU A 93 -22.79 -0.99 8.53
C LEU A 93 -21.34 -0.77 8.97
N SER A 94 -21.13 0.26 9.80
CA SER A 94 -19.88 0.40 10.54
C SER A 94 -19.74 -0.69 11.61
N LEU A 95 -18.50 -0.97 12.00
CA LEU A 95 -18.18 -2.06 12.93
C LEU A 95 -18.47 -1.70 14.39
N GLU A 96 -18.20 -0.45 14.80
CA GLU A 96 -18.31 0.00 16.19
C GLU A 96 -19.76 0.10 16.66
N THR A 97 -20.59 0.82 15.91
CA THR A 97 -21.95 1.13 16.36
C THR A 97 -23.06 0.51 15.49
N ALA A 98 -22.71 -0.25 14.47
CA ALA A 98 -23.64 -0.77 13.47
C ALA A 98 -24.49 0.34 12.83
N THR A 99 -23.87 1.47 12.50
CA THR A 99 -24.51 2.59 11.82
C THR A 99 -24.41 2.40 10.29
N PRO A 100 -25.52 2.56 9.52
CA PRO A 100 -25.47 2.54 8.06
C PRO A 100 -24.51 3.58 7.49
N LEU A 101 -23.71 3.22 6.48
CA LEU A 101 -22.71 4.14 5.91
C LEU A 101 -23.30 5.46 5.44
N LYS A 102 -24.51 5.45 4.89
CA LYS A 102 -25.20 6.67 4.44
C LYS A 102 -25.54 7.66 5.54
N ASN A 103 -25.44 7.27 6.82
CA ASN A 103 -25.76 8.10 7.97
C ASN A 103 -24.52 8.80 8.58
N PHE A 104 -23.36 8.64 7.97
CA PHE A 104 -22.16 9.39 8.31
C PHE A 104 -22.11 10.71 7.56
N ASP A 105 -21.30 11.65 8.04
CA ASP A 105 -21.05 12.91 7.35
C ASP A 105 -20.01 12.72 6.23
N VAL A 106 -19.03 11.86 6.51
CA VAL A 106 -17.96 11.49 5.56
C VAL A 106 -17.78 9.97 5.55
N VAL A 107 -17.67 9.40 4.36
CA VAL A 107 -17.29 8.00 4.16
C VAL A 107 -15.99 7.99 3.35
N GLY A 108 -14.90 7.58 3.97
CA GLY A 108 -13.55 7.62 3.38
C GLY A 108 -13.00 6.23 3.05
N PHE A 109 -12.65 6.00 1.80
CA PHE A 109 -12.08 4.75 1.33
C PHE A 109 -10.55 4.81 1.27
N SER A 110 -9.89 3.84 1.91
CA SER A 110 -8.44 3.66 1.80
C SER A 110 -8.11 2.68 0.68
N VAL A 111 -7.78 3.21 -0.51
CA VAL A 111 -7.55 2.41 -1.73
C VAL A 111 -6.06 2.12 -1.86
N GLN A 112 -5.68 0.88 -1.49
CA GLN A 112 -4.28 0.47 -1.38
C GLN A 112 -3.70 -0.12 -2.67
N PHE A 113 -4.57 -0.68 -3.53
CA PHE A 113 -4.19 -1.43 -4.71
C PHE A 113 -5.29 -1.33 -5.77
N GLU A 114 -4.92 -1.31 -7.04
CA GLU A 114 -5.85 -1.05 -8.14
C GLU A 114 -6.95 -2.12 -8.27
N LEU A 115 -6.63 -3.38 -7.95
CA LEU A 115 -7.61 -4.48 -8.01
C LEU A 115 -8.67 -4.43 -6.88
N LEU A 116 -8.67 -3.38 -6.08
CA LEU A 116 -9.71 -3.13 -5.08
C LEU A 116 -10.85 -2.24 -5.60
N TYR A 117 -10.77 -1.72 -6.82
CA TYR A 117 -11.78 -0.78 -7.34
C TYR A 117 -13.17 -1.42 -7.43
N SER A 118 -13.28 -2.69 -7.82
CA SER A 118 -14.55 -3.43 -7.81
C SER A 118 -15.11 -3.61 -6.40
N ASN A 119 -14.27 -3.77 -5.38
CA ASN A 119 -14.69 -3.87 -3.99
C ASN A 119 -15.22 -2.53 -3.44
N VAL A 120 -14.72 -1.38 -3.92
CA VAL A 120 -15.32 -0.07 -3.59
C VAL A 120 -16.78 -0.05 -4.04
N LEU A 121 -17.06 -0.46 -5.29
CA LEU A 121 -18.43 -0.52 -5.81
C LEU A 121 -19.28 -1.54 -5.05
N TYR A 122 -18.71 -2.70 -4.69
CA TYR A 122 -19.38 -3.69 -3.86
C TYR A 122 -19.84 -3.14 -2.51
N MET A 123 -18.99 -2.36 -1.85
CA MET A 123 -19.33 -1.71 -0.58
C MET A 123 -20.39 -0.61 -0.75
N LEU A 124 -20.29 0.19 -1.82
CA LEU A 124 -21.30 1.22 -2.14
C LEU A 124 -22.66 0.63 -2.45
N ASP A 125 -22.71 -0.46 -3.23
CA ASP A 125 -23.95 -1.19 -3.54
C ASP A 125 -24.62 -1.73 -2.27
N LEU A 126 -23.85 -2.40 -1.41
CA LEU A 126 -24.35 -2.89 -0.13
C LEU A 126 -24.79 -1.77 0.82
N ALA A 127 -24.21 -0.59 0.71
CA ALA A 127 -24.59 0.58 1.49
C ALA A 127 -25.84 1.31 0.93
N GLY A 128 -26.26 0.97 -0.29
CA GLY A 128 -27.34 1.68 -1.00
C GLY A 128 -26.94 3.11 -1.38
N ILE A 129 -25.65 3.31 -1.73
CA ILE A 129 -25.08 4.61 -2.12
C ILE A 129 -24.79 4.56 -3.63
N PRO A 130 -25.28 5.52 -4.45
CA PRO A 130 -25.00 5.58 -5.88
C PRO A 130 -23.51 5.60 -6.19
N PHE A 131 -23.06 4.90 -7.25
CA PHE A 131 -21.64 4.78 -7.57
C PHE A 131 -21.02 6.12 -7.95
N TYR A 132 -21.64 6.86 -8.85
CA TYR A 132 -21.08 8.12 -9.35
C TYR A 132 -21.39 9.29 -8.42
N ALA A 133 -20.38 10.15 -8.20
CA ALA A 133 -20.51 11.36 -7.40
C ALA A 133 -21.64 12.29 -7.90
N LYS A 134 -21.77 12.41 -9.22
CA LYS A 134 -22.81 13.22 -9.89
C LYS A 134 -24.24 12.80 -9.59
N ASP A 135 -24.45 11.55 -9.14
CA ASP A 135 -25.77 10.97 -8.86
C ASP A 135 -26.16 11.08 -7.36
N ARG A 136 -25.31 11.76 -6.54
CA ARG A 136 -25.50 11.94 -5.10
C ARG A 136 -25.74 13.41 -4.74
N GLY A 137 -26.94 13.69 -4.21
CA GLY A 137 -27.28 15.02 -3.65
C GLY A 137 -26.84 15.21 -2.21
N ASP A 138 -27.44 16.23 -1.56
CA ASP A 138 -27.15 16.64 -0.16
C ASP A 138 -27.56 15.57 0.87
N GLU A 139 -28.39 14.60 0.49
CA GLU A 139 -28.88 13.49 1.33
C GLU A 139 -27.86 12.37 1.53
N TYR A 140 -26.75 12.37 0.78
CA TYR A 140 -25.67 11.40 0.91
C TYR A 140 -24.44 12.00 1.58
N PRO A 141 -23.64 11.17 2.28
CA PRO A 141 -22.37 11.63 2.85
C PRO A 141 -21.41 12.14 1.77
N ILE A 142 -20.40 12.90 2.18
CA ILE A 142 -19.26 13.17 1.32
C ILE A 142 -18.45 11.88 1.20
N LEU A 143 -18.32 11.36 -0.01
CA LEU A 143 -17.44 10.23 -0.28
C LEU A 143 -16.04 10.73 -0.59
N CYS A 144 -15.09 10.31 0.24
CA CYS A 144 -13.68 10.61 0.10
C CYS A 144 -12.88 9.34 -0.21
N ALA A 145 -11.79 9.47 -0.97
CA ALA A 145 -10.82 8.40 -1.13
C ALA A 145 -9.42 8.89 -0.78
N GLY A 146 -8.54 7.95 -0.44
CA GLY A 146 -7.12 8.20 -0.21
C GLY A 146 -6.31 6.91 -0.36
N GLY A 147 -5.03 6.97 -0.03
CA GLY A 147 -4.13 5.82 -0.10
C GLY A 147 -3.21 5.84 -1.33
N PRO A 148 -2.40 4.80 -1.54
CA PRO A 148 -1.38 4.77 -2.60
C PRO A 148 -1.93 4.95 -4.02
N CYS A 149 -3.16 4.47 -4.30
CA CYS A 149 -3.78 4.63 -5.63
C CYS A 149 -4.13 6.08 -5.96
N ALA A 150 -4.16 6.99 -4.97
CA ALA A 150 -4.38 8.42 -5.19
C ALA A 150 -3.25 9.10 -5.98
N VAL A 151 -2.16 8.41 -6.29
CA VAL A 151 -1.10 8.88 -7.20
C VAL A 151 -1.58 9.00 -8.65
N ASN A 152 -2.57 8.21 -9.05
CA ASN A 152 -3.39 8.37 -10.25
C ASN A 152 -4.85 8.07 -9.90
N PRO A 153 -5.62 9.05 -9.45
CA PRO A 153 -7.01 8.82 -9.04
C PRO A 153 -7.99 8.71 -10.21
N GLU A 154 -7.60 9.10 -11.42
CA GLU A 154 -8.50 9.29 -12.55
C GLU A 154 -9.41 8.08 -12.88
N PRO A 155 -8.93 6.80 -12.80
CA PRO A 155 -9.81 5.65 -13.07
C PRO A 155 -11.02 5.53 -12.15
N PHE A 156 -10.88 5.98 -10.89
CA PHE A 156 -11.93 5.88 -9.87
C PHE A 156 -12.45 7.25 -9.38
N ALA A 157 -11.85 8.35 -9.82
CA ALA A 157 -12.25 9.70 -9.42
C ALA A 157 -13.75 9.98 -9.61
N PRO A 158 -14.43 9.50 -10.69
CA PRO A 158 -15.85 9.72 -10.86
C PRO A 158 -16.74 9.13 -9.75
N PHE A 159 -16.22 8.23 -8.92
CA PHE A 159 -16.95 7.62 -7.81
C PHE A 159 -16.88 8.44 -6.51
N PHE A 160 -16.00 9.44 -6.43
CA PHE A 160 -15.72 10.18 -5.20
C PHE A 160 -16.00 11.67 -5.33
N ASP A 161 -16.51 12.26 -4.27
CA ASP A 161 -16.74 13.70 -4.18
C ASP A 161 -15.40 14.45 -3.99
N CYS A 162 -14.47 13.85 -3.24
CA CYS A 162 -13.10 14.35 -3.09
C CYS A 162 -12.11 13.21 -2.88
N ILE A 163 -10.81 13.49 -3.14
CA ILE A 163 -9.73 12.51 -2.97
C ILE A 163 -8.56 13.19 -2.27
N ILE A 164 -8.01 12.55 -1.24
CA ILE A 164 -6.84 13.04 -0.52
C ILE A 164 -5.60 12.50 -1.22
N ILE A 165 -4.80 13.40 -1.76
CA ILE A 165 -3.52 13.13 -2.41
C ILE A 165 -2.42 13.32 -1.37
N GLY A 166 -1.82 12.24 -0.90
CA GLY A 166 -0.73 12.29 0.07
C GLY A 166 -1.09 11.76 1.45
N GLU A 167 -0.66 12.48 2.49
CA GLU A 167 -0.79 12.08 3.89
C GLU A 167 -2.07 12.68 4.48
N GLY A 168 -2.85 11.86 5.21
CA GLY A 168 -4.18 12.24 5.67
C GLY A 168 -4.22 12.87 7.06
N GLU A 169 -3.14 12.84 7.84
CA GLU A 169 -3.17 13.21 9.27
C GLU A 169 -3.71 14.63 9.53
N GLU A 170 -3.27 15.60 8.73
CA GLU A 170 -3.76 16.97 8.81
C GLU A 170 -4.97 17.17 7.90
N ALA A 171 -4.97 16.54 6.70
CA ALA A 171 -6.01 16.72 5.69
C ALA A 171 -7.38 16.17 6.15
N ASP A 172 -7.45 15.01 6.82
CA ASP A 172 -8.69 14.45 7.34
C ASP A 172 -9.32 15.33 8.44
N LEU A 173 -8.49 15.94 9.29
CA LEU A 173 -8.98 16.86 10.33
C LEU A 173 -9.52 18.16 9.72
N GLU A 174 -8.84 18.74 8.73
CA GLU A 174 -9.32 19.94 8.03
C GLU A 174 -10.57 19.63 7.18
N LEU A 175 -10.66 18.43 6.59
CA LEU A 175 -11.87 17.97 5.91
C LEU A 175 -13.04 17.90 6.88
N LEU A 176 -12.90 17.23 8.02
CA LEU A 176 -13.96 17.11 9.04
C LEU A 176 -14.37 18.46 9.61
N LYS A 177 -13.41 19.35 9.84
CA LYS A 177 -13.69 20.73 10.29
C LYS A 177 -14.53 21.47 9.26
N THR A 178 -14.16 21.42 7.99
CA THR A 178 -14.89 22.07 6.88
C THR A 178 -16.31 21.53 6.76
N VAL A 179 -16.48 20.21 6.89
CA VAL A 179 -17.81 19.57 6.89
C VAL A 179 -18.64 20.00 8.08
N ALA A 180 -18.08 19.99 9.31
CA ALA A 180 -18.77 20.42 10.51
C ALA A 180 -19.22 21.88 10.44
N GLU A 181 -18.32 22.78 10.04
CA GLU A 181 -18.64 24.21 9.85
C GLU A 181 -19.68 24.43 8.74
N GLY A 182 -19.58 23.66 7.62
CA GLY A 182 -20.57 23.73 6.54
C GLY A 182 -21.96 23.31 7.01
N LYS A 183 -22.08 22.25 7.83
CA LYS A 183 -23.35 21.84 8.46
C LYS A 183 -23.91 22.92 9.38
N GLU A 184 -23.08 23.50 10.23
CA GLU A 184 -23.51 24.59 11.14
C GLU A 184 -24.01 25.82 10.36
N LYS A 185 -23.44 26.10 9.19
CA LYS A 185 -23.82 27.22 8.29
C LYS A 185 -24.97 26.87 7.35
N GLY A 186 -25.42 25.62 7.30
CA GLY A 186 -26.45 25.14 6.36
C GLY A 186 -26.01 25.12 4.91
N TYR A 187 -24.72 24.88 4.65
CA TYR A 187 -24.18 24.78 3.29
C TYR A 187 -24.69 23.53 2.58
N SER A 188 -24.93 23.65 1.29
CA SER A 188 -25.12 22.50 0.41
C SER A 188 -23.81 21.72 0.25
N LYS A 189 -23.90 20.46 -0.16
CA LYS A 189 -22.74 19.62 -0.48
C LYS A 189 -21.76 20.33 -1.43
N LYS A 190 -22.28 20.96 -2.48
CA LYS A 190 -21.46 21.71 -3.43
C LYS A 190 -20.66 22.83 -2.77
N GLN A 191 -21.27 23.62 -1.87
CA GLN A 191 -20.56 24.67 -1.15
C GLN A 191 -19.47 24.11 -0.23
N ILE A 192 -19.72 22.96 0.40
CA ILE A 192 -18.70 22.28 1.20
C ILE A 192 -17.54 21.83 0.30
N LEU A 193 -17.82 21.25 -0.88
CA LEU A 193 -16.78 20.83 -1.83
C LEU A 193 -15.96 22.03 -2.36
N GLU A 194 -16.57 23.20 -2.55
CA GLU A 194 -15.86 24.43 -2.92
C GLU A 194 -14.87 24.89 -1.82
N GLU A 195 -15.21 24.67 -0.55
CA GLU A 195 -14.30 24.94 0.57
C GLU A 195 -13.22 23.85 0.67
N LEU A 196 -13.58 22.57 0.55
CA LEU A 196 -12.64 21.45 0.57
C LEU A 196 -11.54 21.56 -0.49
N LYS A 197 -11.88 22.04 -1.70
CA LYS A 197 -10.91 22.27 -2.79
C LYS A 197 -9.75 23.20 -2.39
N LYS A 198 -9.92 24.05 -1.39
CA LYS A 198 -8.91 25.02 -0.93
C LYS A 198 -7.86 24.38 -0.01
N ILE A 199 -8.11 23.16 0.48
CA ILE A 199 -7.22 22.44 1.41
C ILE A 199 -6.12 21.76 0.61
N GLU A 200 -4.87 21.89 1.07
CA GLU A 200 -3.73 21.22 0.46
C GLU A 200 -3.92 19.69 0.46
N GLY A 201 -3.70 19.05 -0.69
CA GLY A 201 -3.88 17.63 -0.87
C GLY A 201 -5.30 17.19 -1.21
N ILE A 202 -6.30 18.05 -1.13
CA ILE A 202 -7.66 17.66 -1.50
C ILE A 202 -7.93 17.93 -2.98
N TYR A 203 -8.16 16.86 -3.73
CA TYR A 203 -8.62 16.87 -5.11
C TYR A 203 -10.14 16.71 -5.14
N VAL A 204 -10.84 17.68 -5.73
CA VAL A 204 -12.29 17.63 -6.00
C VAL A 204 -12.48 17.47 -7.50
N PRO A 205 -12.81 16.25 -8.01
CA PRO A 205 -12.81 15.94 -9.43
C PRO A 205 -13.73 16.81 -10.28
N GLU A 206 -14.89 17.21 -9.72
CA GLU A 206 -15.87 18.07 -10.41
C GLU A 206 -15.40 19.53 -10.55
N LEU A 207 -14.55 19.98 -9.64
CA LEU A 207 -14.15 21.39 -9.54
C LEU A 207 -12.73 21.67 -10.08
N LEU A 208 -11.97 20.64 -10.50
CA LEU A 208 -10.64 20.85 -11.07
C LEU A 208 -10.75 21.52 -12.43
N LYS A 209 -10.04 22.65 -12.60
CA LYS A 209 -9.97 23.36 -13.87
C LYS A 209 -8.73 22.94 -14.65
N GLU A 210 -8.79 23.10 -15.98
CA GLU A 210 -7.64 22.85 -16.84
C GLU A 210 -6.41 23.68 -16.40
N GLY A 211 -5.26 23.04 -16.31
CA GLY A 211 -4.00 23.64 -15.87
C GLY A 211 -3.84 23.81 -14.35
N GLU A 212 -4.86 23.57 -13.55
CA GLU A 212 -4.71 23.55 -12.09
C GLU A 212 -3.90 22.33 -11.62
N LYS A 213 -3.19 22.51 -10.50
CA LYS A 213 -2.42 21.45 -9.83
C LYS A 213 -2.96 21.18 -8.44
N VAL A 214 -2.93 19.91 -8.06
CA VAL A 214 -3.16 19.50 -6.69
C VAL A 214 -1.80 19.16 -6.08
N VAL A 215 -1.39 19.89 -5.06
CA VAL A 215 -0.14 19.65 -4.35
C VAL A 215 -0.37 18.56 -3.32
N LYS A 216 0.47 17.55 -3.32
CA LYS A 216 0.37 16.43 -2.37
C LYS A 216 0.54 16.91 -0.93
N ALA A 217 -0.39 16.54 -0.04
CA ALA A 217 -0.28 16.78 1.39
C ALA A 217 0.89 15.99 2.00
N VAL A 218 1.63 16.64 2.89
CA VAL A 218 2.77 16.07 3.61
C VAL A 218 2.74 16.56 5.04
N VAL A 219 2.80 15.64 6.01
CA VAL A 219 2.90 15.98 7.44
C VAL A 219 4.14 16.84 7.66
N LYS A 220 3.94 18.04 8.21
CA LYS A 220 4.98 19.07 8.34
C LYS A 220 5.98 18.75 9.46
N ASP A 221 5.48 18.31 10.59
CA ASP A 221 6.27 17.88 11.75
C ASP A 221 6.08 16.38 12.01
N PHE A 222 6.83 15.56 11.26
CA PHE A 222 6.73 14.11 11.37
C PHE A 222 7.25 13.58 12.71
N GLU A 223 8.23 14.25 13.33
CA GLU A 223 8.76 13.87 14.64
C GLU A 223 7.67 13.86 15.72
N ASN A 224 6.82 14.90 15.73
CA ASN A 224 5.77 15.07 16.74
C ASN A 224 4.37 14.67 16.22
N ALA A 225 4.26 14.15 15.00
CA ALA A 225 2.99 13.70 14.47
C ALA A 225 2.36 12.63 15.38
N PRO A 226 1.04 12.72 15.67
CA PRO A 226 0.37 11.74 16.50
C PRO A 226 0.58 10.32 15.99
N TYR A 227 0.73 9.38 16.93
CA TYR A 227 0.91 7.98 16.64
C TYR A 227 0.06 7.11 17.57
N PRO A 228 -0.54 5.99 17.09
CA PRO A 228 -1.42 5.15 17.90
C PRO A 228 -0.64 4.33 18.92
N THR A 229 -0.41 4.88 20.11
CA THR A 229 0.23 4.17 21.23
C THR A 229 -0.70 3.25 21.99
N LYS A 230 -2.01 3.32 21.68
CA LYS A 230 -3.06 2.39 22.13
C LYS A 230 -3.75 1.78 20.91
N PRO A 231 -3.01 1.05 20.04
CA PRO A 231 -3.62 0.48 18.84
C PRO A 231 -4.71 -0.52 19.20
N LEU A 232 -5.65 -0.69 18.30
CA LEU A 232 -6.70 -1.69 18.44
C LEU A 232 -6.11 -3.10 18.49
N VAL A 233 -6.60 -3.93 19.40
CA VAL A 233 -6.20 -5.34 19.49
C VAL A 233 -7.31 -6.17 18.83
N PRO A 234 -7.02 -6.88 17.73
CA PRO A 234 -8.04 -7.60 16.96
C PRO A 234 -8.62 -8.78 17.74
N ASN A 235 -9.87 -9.14 17.45
CA ASN A 235 -10.54 -10.29 18.05
C ASN A 235 -10.16 -11.64 17.42
N ILE A 236 -9.49 -11.60 16.25
CA ILE A 236 -8.99 -12.78 15.52
C ILE A 236 -7.59 -12.50 15.00
N GLU A 237 -6.85 -13.55 14.69
CA GLU A 237 -5.54 -13.43 14.07
C GLU A 237 -5.63 -12.64 12.75
N ILE A 238 -4.79 -11.62 12.61
CA ILE A 238 -4.68 -10.76 11.44
C ILE A 238 -3.29 -10.92 10.80
N VAL A 239 -3.08 -10.33 9.62
CA VAL A 239 -1.79 -10.45 8.89
C VAL A 239 -0.61 -9.88 9.69
N HIS A 240 -0.85 -8.77 10.40
CA HIS A 240 0.16 -8.10 11.23
C HIS A 240 -0.30 -7.97 12.67
N ASP A 241 -0.47 -9.12 13.37
CA ASP A 241 -0.89 -9.19 14.78
C ASP A 241 0.28 -8.89 15.73
N ARG A 242 0.70 -7.61 15.77
CA ARG A 242 1.88 -7.13 16.48
C ARG A 242 1.90 -5.60 16.61
N ALA A 243 2.70 -5.08 17.52
CA ALA A 243 2.95 -3.65 17.63
C ALA A 243 3.82 -3.19 16.44
N THR A 244 3.23 -2.48 15.49
CA THR A 244 3.94 -1.96 14.31
C THR A 244 4.44 -0.54 14.59
N LEU A 245 5.74 -0.31 14.51
CA LEU A 245 6.41 0.95 14.82
C LEU A 245 6.96 1.61 13.56
N GLU A 246 6.35 2.70 13.10
CA GLU A 246 6.79 3.47 11.95
C GLU A 246 8.00 4.34 12.30
N LEU A 247 9.14 4.09 11.65
CA LEU A 247 10.40 4.78 11.90
C LEU A 247 10.53 6.05 11.08
N TYR A 248 10.22 5.96 9.79
CA TYR A 248 10.36 7.05 8.84
C TYR A 248 9.51 6.84 7.59
N ARG A 249 9.28 7.91 6.85
CA ARG A 249 8.59 7.93 5.55
C ARG A 249 9.52 8.34 4.42
N GLY A 250 9.26 7.81 3.23
CA GLY A 250 10.10 7.98 2.06
C GLY A 250 11.18 6.91 1.94
N CYS A 251 11.97 6.98 0.87
CA CYS A 251 13.07 6.05 0.61
C CYS A 251 14.25 6.77 -0.05
N ALA A 252 15.45 6.49 0.44
CA ALA A 252 16.69 7.09 -0.05
C ALA A 252 17.21 6.47 -1.35
N SER A 253 16.72 5.28 -1.76
CA SER A 253 17.33 4.48 -2.84
C SER A 253 17.12 5.03 -4.23
N GLY A 254 15.95 5.42 -4.62
CA GLY A 254 15.67 5.89 -5.99
C GLY A 254 15.61 4.78 -7.06
N CYS A 255 15.15 3.58 -6.70
CA CYS A 255 14.86 2.52 -7.66
C CYS A 255 13.84 3.02 -8.70
N ARG A 256 14.14 2.90 -10.00
CA ARG A 256 13.41 3.57 -11.08
C ARG A 256 12.01 3.04 -11.35
N PHE A 257 11.70 1.86 -10.87
CA PHE A 257 10.39 1.22 -10.96
C PHE A 257 9.49 1.51 -9.75
N CYS A 258 10.05 1.96 -8.62
CA CYS A 258 9.37 1.95 -7.34
C CYS A 258 8.55 3.22 -7.09
N GLN A 259 7.23 3.14 -7.21
CA GLN A 259 6.32 4.27 -6.94
C GLN A 259 6.47 4.82 -5.52
N ALA A 260 6.54 3.95 -4.51
CA ALA A 260 6.70 4.35 -3.11
C ALA A 260 7.98 5.16 -2.88
N GLY A 261 9.07 4.82 -3.60
CA GLY A 261 10.35 5.54 -3.52
C GLY A 261 10.31 6.98 -4.02
N TYR A 262 9.29 7.37 -4.77
CA TYR A 262 9.08 8.74 -5.28
C TYR A 262 7.88 9.40 -4.61
N TYR A 263 6.77 8.71 -4.47
CA TYR A 263 5.53 9.27 -3.94
C TYR A 263 5.65 9.69 -2.48
N TYR A 264 6.34 8.91 -1.63
CA TYR A 264 6.49 9.21 -0.20
C TYR A 264 7.66 10.15 0.14
N ARG A 265 8.30 10.77 -0.85
CA ARG A 265 9.27 11.86 -0.60
C ARG A 265 8.53 13.12 -0.13
N PRO A 266 9.17 13.96 0.69
CA PRO A 266 10.54 13.92 1.23
C PRO A 266 10.74 12.83 2.28
N ILE A 267 12.01 12.49 2.56
CA ILE A 267 12.36 11.53 3.61
C ILE A 267 12.34 12.23 4.95
N ARG A 268 11.59 11.68 5.91
CA ARG A 268 11.43 12.23 7.26
C ARG A 268 11.50 11.09 8.27
N GLU A 269 12.45 11.20 9.21
CA GLU A 269 12.69 10.21 10.26
C GLU A 269 12.18 10.73 11.60
N ARG A 270 11.72 9.83 12.48
CA ARG A 270 11.55 10.08 13.92
C ARG A 270 12.84 9.74 14.64
N SER A 271 13.09 10.38 15.79
CA SER A 271 14.21 10.04 16.67
C SER A 271 14.08 8.62 17.23
N ALA A 272 15.22 8.03 17.59
CA ALA A 272 15.27 6.72 18.21
C ALA A 272 14.56 6.71 19.57
N GLU A 273 14.73 7.78 20.35
CA GLU A 273 14.09 7.99 21.65
C GLU A 273 12.57 7.98 21.53
N LYS A 274 12.02 8.74 20.54
CA LYS A 274 10.58 8.82 20.31
C LYS A 274 10.00 7.48 19.84
N CYS A 275 10.71 6.81 18.96
CA CYS A 275 10.34 5.47 18.52
C CYS A 275 10.35 4.47 19.68
N ALA A 276 11.34 4.52 20.56
CA ALA A 276 11.43 3.65 21.73
C ALA A 276 10.29 3.92 22.73
N GLU A 277 9.96 5.19 22.97
CA GLU A 277 8.81 5.59 23.79
C GLU A 277 7.52 4.94 23.27
N TYR A 278 7.20 5.16 21.98
CA TYR A 278 6.02 4.61 21.35
C TYR A 278 5.96 3.08 21.39
N GLY A 279 7.08 2.42 21.09
CA GLY A 279 7.15 0.95 21.13
C GLY A 279 6.84 0.38 22.53
N LYS A 280 7.39 1.00 23.59
CA LYS A 280 7.13 0.61 24.99
C LYS A 280 5.65 0.84 25.38
N GLU A 281 5.09 2.00 25.01
CA GLU A 281 3.67 2.32 25.27
C GLU A 281 2.73 1.34 24.57
N MET A 282 2.97 1.04 23.28
CA MET A 282 2.15 0.10 22.51
C MET A 282 2.10 -1.27 23.19
N ILE A 283 3.25 -1.83 23.58
CA ILE A 283 3.31 -3.13 24.27
C ILE A 283 2.54 -3.08 25.60
N ASN A 284 2.72 -2.04 26.40
CA ASN A 284 2.04 -1.90 27.68
C ASN A 284 0.51 -1.75 27.53
N ASN A 285 0.04 -1.17 26.44
CA ASN A 285 -1.38 -0.93 26.16
C ASN A 285 -2.08 -2.09 25.44
N THR A 286 -1.33 -3.04 24.85
CA THR A 286 -1.90 -4.11 24.02
C THR A 286 -1.56 -5.51 24.50
N GLY A 287 -0.38 -5.69 25.12
CA GLY A 287 0.14 -7.01 25.47
C GLY A 287 0.68 -7.80 24.27
N PHE A 288 0.92 -7.18 23.11
CA PHE A 288 1.54 -7.86 21.97
C PHE A 288 2.92 -8.44 22.34
N GLY A 289 3.23 -9.62 21.81
CA GLY A 289 4.51 -10.30 22.01
C GLY A 289 5.63 -9.88 21.07
N GLU A 290 5.37 -8.94 20.15
CA GLU A 290 6.33 -8.53 19.13
C GLU A 290 6.21 -7.03 18.82
N ILE A 291 7.36 -6.34 18.71
CA ILE A 291 7.49 -5.04 18.06
C ILE A 291 8.06 -5.26 16.65
N SER A 292 7.36 -4.78 15.62
CA SER A 292 7.82 -4.82 14.23
C SER A 292 8.14 -3.43 13.74
N LEU A 293 9.37 -3.20 13.31
CA LEU A 293 9.78 -1.92 12.74
C LEU A 293 9.19 -1.76 11.34
N CYS A 294 8.63 -0.60 11.02
CA CYS A 294 7.99 -0.33 9.74
C CYS A 294 8.64 0.85 9.01
N SER A 295 9.09 0.59 7.79
CA SER A 295 9.57 1.58 6.83
C SER A 295 9.78 0.95 5.46
N LEU A 296 10.02 1.75 4.42
CA LEU A 296 10.35 1.23 3.08
C LEU A 296 11.73 0.55 3.02
N SER A 297 12.62 0.80 3.98
CA SER A 297 13.95 0.17 4.08
C SER A 297 14.49 0.34 5.49
N THR A 298 14.16 -0.58 6.39
CA THR A 298 14.45 -0.47 7.83
C THR A 298 15.94 -0.29 8.13
N SER A 299 16.80 -0.94 7.37
CA SER A 299 18.26 -0.81 7.52
C SER A 299 18.83 0.56 7.10
N ASP A 300 18.03 1.41 6.46
CA ASP A 300 18.42 2.78 6.11
C ASP A 300 18.06 3.80 7.19
N TYR A 301 17.37 3.40 8.25
CA TYR A 301 17.07 4.30 9.35
C TYR A 301 18.33 4.69 10.12
N THR A 302 18.56 6.03 10.29
CA THR A 302 19.80 6.53 10.92
C THR A 302 19.91 6.15 12.38
N GLY A 303 18.78 6.12 13.10
CA GLY A 303 18.70 5.81 14.53
C GLY A 303 18.56 4.32 14.85
N LEU A 304 18.80 3.38 13.90
CA LEU A 304 18.50 1.96 14.12
C LEU A 304 19.24 1.34 15.31
N MET A 305 20.53 1.60 15.44
CA MET A 305 21.37 1.05 16.52
C MET A 305 21.01 1.66 17.88
N ASP A 306 20.70 2.96 17.91
CA ASP A 306 20.28 3.65 19.13
C ASP A 306 18.90 3.15 19.58
N LEU A 307 17.96 2.96 18.64
CA LEU A 307 16.65 2.39 18.92
C LEU A 307 16.76 0.96 19.48
N GLU A 308 17.59 0.11 18.88
CA GLU A 308 17.82 -1.24 19.40
C GLU A 308 18.36 -1.21 20.82
N LYS A 309 19.34 -0.36 21.07
CA LYS A 309 19.94 -0.17 22.42
C LYS A 309 18.90 0.30 23.44
N GLU A 310 18.03 1.24 23.07
CA GLU A 310 16.97 1.78 23.93
C GLU A 310 15.86 0.76 24.23
N LEU A 311 15.53 -0.09 23.26
CA LEU A 311 14.48 -1.10 23.41
C LEU A 311 14.98 -2.39 24.07
N ARG A 312 16.26 -2.74 23.96
CA ARG A 312 16.79 -4.04 24.41
C ARG A 312 16.45 -4.38 25.86
N PRO A 313 16.67 -3.50 26.87
CA PRO A 313 16.33 -3.82 28.24
C PRO A 313 14.85 -4.12 28.45
N PHE A 314 13.97 -3.39 27.76
CA PHE A 314 12.52 -3.59 27.84
C PHE A 314 12.08 -4.87 27.16
N ILE A 315 12.66 -5.19 25.99
CA ILE A 315 12.39 -6.43 25.23
C ILE A 315 12.77 -7.64 26.08
N ASP A 316 13.94 -7.60 26.72
CA ASP A 316 14.46 -8.70 27.56
C ASP A 316 13.61 -8.88 28.84
N GLU A 317 13.19 -7.78 29.48
CA GLU A 317 12.30 -7.78 30.64
C GLU A 317 10.92 -8.37 30.30
N LYS A 318 10.31 -7.90 29.23
CA LYS A 318 8.96 -8.34 28.79
C LYS A 318 8.98 -9.69 28.07
N LYS A 319 10.14 -10.22 27.68
CA LYS A 319 10.32 -11.45 26.89
C LYS A 319 9.58 -11.41 25.55
N ILE A 320 9.58 -10.25 24.90
CA ILE A 320 9.00 -10.03 23.59
C ILE A 320 10.07 -10.09 22.49
N THR A 321 9.67 -10.05 21.23
CA THR A 321 10.57 -10.08 20.08
C THR A 321 10.61 -8.74 19.35
N LEU A 322 11.76 -8.42 18.73
CA LEU A 322 11.92 -7.31 17.79
C LEU A 322 12.04 -7.88 16.38
N ALA A 323 11.07 -7.56 15.51
CA ALA A 323 11.13 -7.94 14.10
C ALA A 323 11.74 -6.81 13.27
N LEU A 324 12.71 -7.16 12.44
CA LEU A 324 13.42 -6.27 11.53
C LEU A 324 13.07 -6.62 10.08
N PRO A 325 11.90 -6.21 9.57
CA PRO A 325 11.54 -6.43 8.17
C PRO A 325 12.34 -5.51 7.24
N SER A 326 12.38 -5.82 5.95
CA SER A 326 12.97 -4.97 4.90
C SER A 326 14.46 -4.66 5.11
N LEU A 327 15.25 -5.67 5.50
CA LEU A 327 16.70 -5.56 5.61
C LEU A 327 17.36 -5.54 4.23
N ARG A 328 18.35 -4.67 4.07
CA ARG A 328 19.24 -4.69 2.90
C ARG A 328 20.37 -5.69 3.08
N LEU A 329 20.81 -6.27 1.97
CA LEU A 329 21.97 -7.17 1.94
C LEU A 329 23.26 -6.50 2.42
N SER A 330 23.43 -5.20 2.13
CA SER A 330 24.62 -4.42 2.51
C SER A 330 24.74 -4.19 4.03
N SER A 331 23.63 -4.06 4.74
CA SER A 331 23.59 -3.71 6.18
C SER A 331 23.28 -4.91 7.10
N PHE A 332 23.11 -6.12 6.55
CA PHE A 332 22.81 -7.29 7.33
C PHE A 332 24.04 -7.75 8.15
N THR A 333 23.95 -7.69 9.48
CA THR A 333 25.01 -8.10 10.39
C THR A 333 24.66 -9.42 11.10
N LYS A 334 25.68 -10.05 11.70
CA LYS A 334 25.50 -11.29 12.46
C LYS A 334 24.67 -11.05 13.74
N GLU A 335 24.80 -9.89 14.35
CA GLU A 335 24.06 -9.47 15.54
C GLU A 335 22.56 -9.34 15.20
N MET A 336 22.23 -8.68 14.08
CA MET A 336 20.84 -8.60 13.57
C MET A 336 20.25 -9.98 13.29
N ALA A 337 21.05 -10.90 12.77
CA ALA A 337 20.62 -12.28 12.54
C ALA A 337 20.30 -13.03 13.83
N GLN A 338 20.97 -12.71 14.94
CA GLN A 338 20.75 -13.38 16.23
C GLN A 338 19.55 -12.81 16.99
N SER A 339 19.23 -11.53 16.80
CA SER A 339 18.13 -10.84 17.47
C SER A 339 16.77 -11.03 16.79
N SER A 340 16.75 -11.49 15.54
CA SER A 340 15.51 -11.73 14.80
C SER A 340 15.01 -13.17 14.99
N ARG A 341 13.66 -13.33 14.93
CA ARG A 341 13.02 -14.65 14.94
C ARG A 341 13.60 -15.51 13.81
N ARG A 342 13.97 -16.76 14.07
CA ARG A 342 14.52 -17.71 13.06
C ARG A 342 13.48 -18.13 12.02
N SER A 343 12.85 -17.14 11.37
CA SER A 343 12.02 -17.34 10.20
C SER A 343 12.86 -17.17 8.91
N SER A 344 12.28 -17.40 7.77
CA SER A 344 12.94 -17.18 6.48
C SER A 344 13.34 -15.70 6.33
N LEU A 345 14.57 -15.43 5.94
CA LEU A 345 15.01 -14.08 5.59
C LEU A 345 14.55 -13.76 4.16
N THR A 346 14.13 -12.51 3.95
CA THR A 346 13.65 -12.04 2.65
C THR A 346 14.58 -10.97 2.11
N PHE A 347 15.00 -11.15 0.87
CA PHE A 347 15.82 -10.20 0.13
C PHE A 347 15.23 -9.95 -1.25
N ALA A 348 15.44 -8.75 -1.77
CA ALA A 348 14.89 -8.31 -3.05
C ALA A 348 16.02 -7.80 -3.99
N PRO A 349 16.75 -8.70 -4.68
CA PRO A 349 17.69 -8.28 -5.72
C PRO A 349 17.01 -7.63 -6.93
N GLU A 350 15.74 -7.97 -7.19
CA GLU A 350 14.84 -7.50 -8.25
C GLU A 350 15.25 -7.98 -9.66
N ALA A 351 16.54 -8.12 -9.97
CA ALA A 351 17.05 -8.56 -11.28
C ALA A 351 18.21 -9.55 -11.15
N GLY A 352 18.33 -10.47 -12.12
CA GLY A 352 19.29 -11.57 -12.10
C GLY A 352 20.73 -11.14 -12.37
N THR A 353 20.96 -10.04 -13.07
CA THR A 353 22.31 -9.57 -13.42
C THR A 353 22.63 -8.19 -12.87
N GLN A 354 23.91 -7.90 -12.65
CA GLN A 354 24.36 -6.56 -12.24
C GLN A 354 23.98 -5.50 -13.28
N ARG A 355 24.06 -5.84 -14.57
CA ARG A 355 23.66 -4.95 -15.66
C ARG A 355 22.23 -4.46 -15.47
N LEU A 356 21.31 -5.40 -15.29
CA LEU A 356 19.88 -5.04 -15.17
C LEU A 356 19.58 -4.35 -13.83
N ARG A 357 20.27 -4.72 -12.74
CA ARG A 357 20.20 -3.97 -11.46
C ARG A 357 20.64 -2.51 -11.62
N ASN A 358 21.65 -2.23 -12.45
CA ASN A 358 22.06 -0.86 -12.76
C ASN A 358 20.99 -0.10 -13.54
N VAL A 359 20.36 -0.73 -14.53
CA VAL A 359 19.23 -0.16 -15.30
C VAL A 359 18.10 0.30 -14.38
N ILE A 360 17.70 -0.54 -13.45
CA ILE A 360 16.60 -0.23 -12.51
C ILE A 360 17.05 0.60 -11.30
N ASN A 361 18.31 0.99 -11.22
CA ASN A 361 18.94 1.67 -10.08
C ASN A 361 18.73 0.94 -8.75
N LYS A 362 18.78 -0.40 -8.80
CA LYS A 362 18.79 -1.22 -7.58
C LYS A 362 20.22 -1.34 -7.11
N ASN A 363 20.61 -0.51 -6.16
CA ASN A 363 21.99 -0.46 -5.65
C ASN A 363 22.30 -1.69 -4.78
N VAL A 364 22.30 -2.86 -5.40
CA VAL A 364 22.69 -4.17 -4.83
C VAL A 364 23.69 -4.80 -5.77
N THR A 365 24.91 -5.05 -5.28
CA THR A 365 25.99 -5.66 -6.07
C THR A 365 25.98 -7.20 -6.00
N ASP A 366 26.68 -7.84 -6.91
CA ASP A 366 26.89 -9.30 -6.87
C ASP A 366 27.65 -9.75 -5.60
N GLU A 367 28.54 -8.90 -5.08
CA GLU A 367 29.23 -9.11 -3.82
C GLU A 367 28.28 -9.06 -2.63
N GLU A 368 27.39 -8.06 -2.60
CA GLU A 368 26.37 -7.92 -1.54
C GLU A 368 25.39 -9.10 -1.52
N ILE A 369 25.04 -9.67 -2.68
CA ILE A 369 24.25 -10.92 -2.74
C ILE A 369 24.99 -12.06 -2.02
N GLY A 370 26.33 -12.10 -2.13
CA GLY A 370 27.16 -13.03 -1.39
C GLY A 370 27.08 -12.87 0.14
N ASN A 371 26.75 -11.67 0.64
CA ASN A 371 26.57 -11.42 2.09
C ASN A 371 25.40 -12.21 2.71
N ILE A 372 24.52 -12.81 1.89
CA ILE A 372 23.55 -13.80 2.37
C ILE A 372 24.24 -14.97 3.11
N GLY A 373 25.50 -15.24 2.81
CA GLY A 373 26.34 -16.18 3.55
C GLY A 373 26.39 -15.93 5.06
N ARG A 374 26.33 -14.67 5.50
CA ARG A 374 26.26 -14.32 6.94
C ARG A 374 25.00 -14.86 7.62
N ALA A 375 23.88 -14.90 6.88
CA ALA A 375 22.66 -15.54 7.38
C ALA A 375 22.86 -17.05 7.53
N PHE A 376 23.55 -17.69 6.60
CA PHE A 376 23.89 -19.10 6.70
C PHE A 376 24.80 -19.38 7.89
N GLU A 377 25.81 -18.54 8.14
CA GLU A 377 26.67 -18.62 9.35
C GLU A 377 25.84 -18.49 10.64
N ALA A 378 24.83 -17.61 10.65
CA ALA A 378 23.93 -17.42 11.78
C ALA A 378 22.92 -18.58 11.96
N GLY A 379 22.87 -19.53 11.02
CA GLY A 379 22.06 -20.74 11.14
C GLY A 379 20.77 -20.76 10.33
N TYR A 380 20.53 -19.80 9.45
CA TYR A 380 19.36 -19.81 8.59
C TYR A 380 19.51 -20.85 7.46
N ASP A 381 18.45 -21.63 7.27
CA ASP A 381 18.36 -22.69 6.25
C ASP A 381 17.27 -22.37 5.21
N SER A 382 16.65 -21.19 5.30
CA SER A 382 15.60 -20.72 4.38
C SER A 382 15.80 -19.25 4.01
N VAL A 383 15.72 -18.95 2.70
CA VAL A 383 15.81 -17.59 2.16
C VAL A 383 14.74 -17.40 1.11
N LYS A 384 14.04 -16.27 1.15
CA LYS A 384 13.10 -15.83 0.13
C LYS A 384 13.72 -14.71 -0.71
N LEU A 385 13.63 -14.83 -2.03
CA LEU A 385 14.18 -13.89 -2.99
C LEU A 385 13.06 -13.34 -3.87
N TYR A 386 13.02 -12.00 -4.00
CA TYR A 386 12.10 -11.32 -4.90
C TYR A 386 12.80 -10.83 -6.16
N PHE A 387 12.15 -11.05 -7.30
CA PHE A 387 12.57 -10.57 -8.61
C PHE A 387 11.39 -10.04 -9.41
N MET A 388 11.68 -9.31 -10.48
CA MET A 388 10.72 -8.89 -11.48
C MET A 388 11.11 -9.43 -12.86
N LEU A 389 10.09 -9.68 -13.69
CA LEU A 389 10.22 -10.03 -15.10
C LEU A 389 9.59 -8.92 -15.94
N GLY A 390 10.14 -8.67 -17.12
CA GLY A 390 9.64 -7.64 -18.04
C GLY A 390 10.19 -6.24 -17.77
N LEU A 391 11.28 -6.13 -17.05
CA LEU A 391 11.96 -4.85 -16.82
C LEU A 391 12.47 -4.24 -18.13
N PRO A 392 12.53 -2.90 -18.24
CA PRO A 392 13.12 -2.25 -19.41
C PRO A 392 14.53 -2.79 -19.72
N THR A 393 14.82 -3.09 -20.98
CA THR A 393 16.07 -3.67 -21.49
C THR A 393 16.40 -5.10 -21.02
N GLU A 394 15.47 -5.81 -20.36
CA GLU A 394 15.69 -7.18 -19.88
C GLU A 394 15.89 -8.17 -21.04
N THR A 395 16.91 -9.01 -20.94
CA THR A 395 17.24 -10.08 -21.89
C THR A 395 17.05 -11.46 -21.24
N ASP A 396 17.12 -12.53 -22.05
CA ASP A 396 17.04 -13.90 -21.54
C ASP A 396 18.20 -14.22 -20.59
N GLU A 397 19.40 -13.63 -20.82
CA GLU A 397 20.53 -13.79 -19.90
C GLU A 397 20.24 -13.19 -18.52
N ASP A 398 19.52 -12.06 -18.44
CA ASP A 398 19.13 -11.45 -17.16
C ASP A 398 18.17 -12.37 -16.40
N ILE A 399 17.24 -13.02 -17.11
CA ILE A 399 16.30 -13.97 -16.53
C ILE A 399 17.03 -15.22 -16.01
N LEU A 400 17.93 -15.78 -16.82
CA LEU A 400 18.75 -16.94 -16.44
C LEU A 400 19.70 -16.61 -15.28
N GLY A 401 20.15 -15.35 -15.18
CA GLY A 401 20.92 -14.84 -14.07
C GLY A 401 20.24 -15.01 -12.70
N ILE A 402 18.90 -15.05 -12.64
CA ILE A 402 18.16 -15.39 -11.41
C ILE A 402 18.48 -16.83 -10.95
N ALA A 403 18.49 -17.78 -11.89
CA ALA A 403 18.86 -19.16 -11.60
C ALA A 403 20.34 -19.28 -11.17
N ASP A 404 21.23 -18.48 -11.76
CA ASP A 404 22.64 -18.45 -11.38
C ASP A 404 22.86 -17.90 -9.97
N ILE A 405 22.12 -16.88 -9.56
CA ILE A 405 22.09 -16.42 -8.15
C ILE A 405 21.69 -17.59 -7.23
N CYS A 406 20.63 -18.31 -7.56
CA CYS A 406 20.19 -19.46 -6.76
C CYS A 406 21.26 -20.56 -6.67
N ARG A 407 21.96 -20.88 -7.76
CA ARG A 407 23.06 -21.86 -7.77
C ARG A 407 24.23 -21.39 -6.90
N ARG A 408 24.64 -20.13 -7.04
CA ARG A 408 25.70 -19.53 -6.21
C ARG A 408 25.38 -19.59 -4.72
N LEU A 409 24.16 -19.16 -4.33
CA LEU A 409 23.74 -19.19 -2.93
C LEU A 409 23.67 -20.62 -2.38
N ARG A 410 23.20 -21.58 -3.17
CA ARG A 410 23.19 -22.99 -2.76
C ARG A 410 24.60 -23.55 -2.52
N ASN A 411 25.54 -23.23 -3.43
CA ASN A 411 26.93 -23.66 -3.29
C ASN A 411 27.57 -23.03 -2.05
N LEU A 412 27.36 -21.73 -1.84
CA LEU A 412 27.81 -21.00 -0.66
C LEU A 412 27.25 -21.60 0.65
N TYR A 413 25.95 -21.96 0.66
CA TYR A 413 25.33 -22.63 1.81
C TYR A 413 26.01 -23.97 2.11
N ILE A 414 26.24 -24.81 1.10
CA ILE A 414 26.92 -26.10 1.24
C ILE A 414 28.33 -25.90 1.80
N GLU A 415 29.05 -24.90 1.31
CA GLU A 415 30.39 -24.56 1.77
C GLU A 415 30.41 -24.16 3.25
N ILE A 416 29.50 -23.29 3.67
CA ILE A 416 29.43 -22.77 5.05
C ILE A 416 28.86 -23.82 6.01
N ARG A 417 27.72 -24.40 5.68
CA ARG A 417 26.95 -25.26 6.60
C ARG A 417 27.32 -26.74 6.52
N LYS A 418 28.04 -27.16 5.47
CA LYS A 418 28.30 -28.59 5.18
C LYS A 418 27.03 -29.44 5.09
N LYS A 419 25.88 -28.80 4.73
CA LYS A 419 24.55 -29.39 4.61
C LYS A 419 23.97 -29.12 3.22
N ARG A 420 22.88 -29.81 2.85
CA ARG A 420 22.23 -29.67 1.53
C ARG A 420 20.72 -29.35 1.63
N ASN A 421 20.25 -28.96 2.83
CA ASN A 421 18.83 -28.73 3.12
C ASN A 421 18.40 -27.25 3.00
N LEU A 422 19.16 -26.41 2.25
CA LEU A 422 18.76 -25.05 1.95
C LEU A 422 17.44 -25.03 1.18
N THR A 423 16.49 -24.21 1.65
CA THR A 423 15.27 -23.86 0.92
C THR A 423 15.40 -22.43 0.39
N LEU A 424 15.29 -22.29 -0.93
CA LEU A 424 15.21 -20.99 -1.62
C LEU A 424 13.80 -20.83 -2.18
N SER A 425 13.08 -19.79 -1.76
CA SER A 425 11.79 -19.43 -2.33
C SER A 425 11.98 -18.23 -3.25
N VAL A 426 11.85 -18.45 -4.56
CA VAL A 426 11.92 -17.40 -5.57
C VAL A 426 10.51 -16.95 -5.90
N SER A 427 10.24 -15.65 -5.75
CA SER A 427 8.96 -15.03 -6.11
C SER A 427 9.21 -13.95 -7.14
N CYS A 428 8.51 -14.02 -8.28
CA CYS A 428 8.61 -13.04 -9.35
C CYS A 428 7.28 -12.35 -9.58
N SER A 429 7.30 -11.01 -9.61
CA SER A 429 6.23 -10.19 -10.17
C SER A 429 6.53 -9.84 -11.63
N VAL A 430 5.51 -9.44 -12.38
CA VAL A 430 5.69 -8.77 -13.66
C VAL A 430 5.90 -7.28 -13.41
N PHE A 431 6.78 -6.65 -14.17
CA PHE A 431 7.00 -5.21 -14.09
C PHE A 431 5.73 -4.45 -14.50
N ILE A 432 5.33 -3.53 -13.66
CA ILE A 432 4.22 -2.59 -13.88
C ILE A 432 4.80 -1.17 -13.96
N PRO A 433 4.66 -0.46 -15.09
CA PRO A 433 5.06 0.95 -15.19
C PRO A 433 4.10 1.82 -14.38
N LYS A 434 4.41 2.08 -13.12
CA LYS A 434 3.57 2.84 -12.19
C LYS A 434 3.69 4.36 -12.40
N PRO A 435 2.58 5.11 -12.21
CA PRO A 435 2.58 6.58 -12.22
C PRO A 435 3.64 7.19 -11.30
N SER A 436 4.11 8.37 -11.67
CA SER A 436 5.08 9.16 -10.88
C SER A 436 6.43 8.49 -10.65
N THR A 437 6.82 7.53 -11.52
CA THR A 437 8.14 6.87 -11.53
C THR A 437 8.93 7.22 -12.80
N PRO A 438 10.26 7.05 -12.81
CA PRO A 438 11.05 7.15 -14.04
C PRO A 438 10.54 6.24 -15.17
N PHE A 439 9.97 5.08 -14.84
CA PHE A 439 9.48 4.10 -15.81
C PHE A 439 7.98 4.24 -16.13
N GLN A 440 7.33 5.33 -15.75
CA GLN A 440 5.91 5.55 -16.04
C GLN A 440 5.56 5.63 -17.53
N TRP A 441 6.54 5.90 -18.40
CA TRP A 441 6.39 5.95 -19.85
C TRP A 441 6.64 4.60 -20.55
N GLU A 442 7.22 3.63 -19.84
CA GLU A 442 7.58 2.34 -20.43
C GLU A 442 6.36 1.52 -20.83
N ALA A 443 6.50 0.67 -21.84
CA ALA A 443 5.52 -0.36 -22.12
C ALA A 443 5.63 -1.51 -21.09
N GLN A 444 4.51 -2.18 -20.81
CA GLN A 444 4.56 -3.52 -20.26
C GLN A 444 4.79 -4.53 -21.39
N ILE A 445 5.55 -5.59 -21.15
CA ILE A 445 5.74 -6.66 -22.12
C ILE A 445 4.40 -7.35 -22.46
N SER A 446 4.29 -7.93 -23.66
CA SER A 446 3.04 -8.60 -24.07
C SER A 446 2.72 -9.81 -23.20
N PHE A 447 1.45 -10.20 -23.21
CA PHE A 447 0.96 -11.37 -22.47
C PHE A 447 1.74 -12.66 -22.84
N GLU A 448 1.99 -12.89 -24.12
CA GLU A 448 2.73 -14.04 -24.62
C GLU A 448 4.18 -14.01 -24.13
N GLU A 449 4.78 -12.82 -24.11
CA GLU A 449 6.15 -12.65 -23.63
C GLU A 449 6.25 -12.85 -22.11
N MET A 450 5.24 -12.45 -21.34
CA MET A 450 5.17 -12.78 -19.91
C MET A 450 5.21 -14.29 -19.68
N LEU A 451 4.34 -15.02 -20.37
CA LEU A 451 4.28 -16.49 -20.27
C LEU A 451 5.58 -17.16 -20.72
N ARG A 452 6.21 -16.65 -21.78
CA ARG A 452 7.49 -17.16 -22.29
C ARG A 452 8.58 -17.00 -21.23
N ARG A 453 8.73 -15.81 -20.66
CA ARG A 453 9.75 -15.51 -19.63
C ARG A 453 9.53 -16.29 -18.35
N GLN A 454 8.30 -16.40 -17.88
CA GLN A 454 7.96 -17.22 -16.72
C GLN A 454 8.32 -18.70 -16.96
N LYS A 455 8.03 -19.22 -18.15
CA LYS A 455 8.39 -20.60 -18.56
C LYS A 455 9.90 -20.80 -18.62
N LEU A 456 10.65 -19.85 -19.19
CA LEU A 456 12.11 -19.86 -19.25
C LEU A 456 12.72 -19.98 -17.85
N LEU A 457 12.33 -19.07 -16.94
CA LEU A 457 12.83 -19.07 -15.57
C LEU A 457 12.44 -20.35 -14.82
N ARG A 458 11.17 -20.78 -14.93
CA ARG A 458 10.70 -22.01 -14.28
C ARG A 458 11.52 -23.23 -14.70
N ASN A 459 11.86 -23.35 -15.98
CA ASN A 459 12.67 -24.46 -16.47
C ASN A 459 14.10 -24.41 -15.90
N ALA A 460 14.73 -23.23 -15.86
CA ALA A 460 16.08 -23.06 -15.29
C ALA A 460 16.13 -23.34 -13.77
N LEU A 461 15.08 -22.98 -13.02
CA LEU A 461 15.00 -23.20 -11.58
C LEU A 461 14.68 -24.65 -11.21
N LYS A 462 13.94 -25.40 -12.02
CA LYS A 462 13.62 -26.83 -11.80
C LYS A 462 14.87 -27.72 -11.65
N GLU A 463 15.98 -27.34 -12.27
CA GLU A 463 17.23 -28.06 -12.19
C GLU A 463 17.97 -27.88 -10.86
N ILE A 464 17.51 -26.94 -10.02
CA ILE A 464 18.18 -26.58 -8.77
C ILE A 464 17.40 -27.15 -7.59
N LYS A 465 17.98 -28.13 -6.89
CA LYS A 465 17.32 -28.77 -5.71
C LYS A 465 17.10 -27.75 -4.59
N GLY A 466 15.90 -27.78 -3.98
CA GLY A 466 15.53 -26.93 -2.85
C GLY A 466 15.10 -25.50 -3.25
N VAL A 467 14.81 -25.28 -4.55
CA VAL A 467 14.22 -24.04 -5.03
C VAL A 467 12.73 -24.25 -5.32
N SER A 468 11.90 -23.39 -4.73
CA SER A 468 10.49 -23.23 -5.10
C SER A 468 10.31 -21.92 -5.88
N PHE A 469 9.38 -21.91 -6.83
CA PHE A 469 9.11 -20.76 -7.68
C PHE A 469 7.62 -20.41 -7.67
N SER A 470 7.32 -19.15 -7.38
CA SER A 470 5.99 -18.56 -7.48
C SER A 470 6.03 -17.29 -8.33
N TRP A 471 4.94 -16.98 -9.02
CA TRP A 471 4.83 -15.80 -9.88
C TRP A 471 3.43 -15.24 -9.89
N HIS A 472 3.28 -13.95 -10.20
CA HIS A 472 1.99 -13.32 -10.44
C HIS A 472 1.41 -13.76 -11.78
N GLY A 473 0.08 -13.90 -11.85
CA GLY A 473 -0.66 -14.19 -13.07
C GLY A 473 -0.45 -13.11 -14.13
N ALA A 474 -0.40 -13.51 -15.39
CA ALA A 474 -0.22 -12.57 -16.50
C ALA A 474 -1.46 -11.69 -16.67
N GLU A 475 -2.65 -12.28 -16.59
CA GLU A 475 -3.94 -11.58 -16.68
C GLU A 475 -4.09 -10.50 -15.60
N THR A 476 -3.78 -10.86 -14.36
CA THR A 476 -3.80 -9.94 -13.22
C THR A 476 -2.82 -8.77 -13.44
N SER A 477 -1.62 -9.06 -13.98
CA SER A 477 -0.60 -8.04 -14.25
C SER A 477 -1.00 -7.10 -15.38
N VAL A 478 -1.71 -7.60 -16.39
CA VAL A 478 -2.28 -6.76 -17.47
C VAL A 478 -3.38 -5.85 -16.92
N LEU A 479 -4.30 -6.38 -16.13
CA LEU A 479 -5.35 -5.56 -15.54
C LEU A 479 -4.76 -4.48 -14.61
N GLU A 480 -3.76 -4.84 -13.82
CA GLU A 480 -3.10 -3.91 -12.89
C GLU A 480 -2.47 -2.71 -13.64
N VAL A 481 -1.75 -2.92 -14.76
CA VAL A 481 -1.17 -1.81 -15.51
C VAL A 481 -2.24 -0.93 -16.13
N VAL A 482 -3.32 -1.53 -16.67
CA VAL A 482 -4.43 -0.79 -17.26
C VAL A 482 -5.07 0.12 -16.21
N LEU A 483 -5.41 -0.41 -15.04
CA LEU A 483 -6.02 0.37 -13.95
C LEU A 483 -5.04 1.41 -13.37
N ALA A 484 -3.76 1.08 -13.24
CA ALA A 484 -2.76 2.00 -12.69
C ALA A 484 -2.49 3.21 -13.60
N ARG A 485 -2.55 3.04 -14.93
CA ARG A 485 -2.24 4.08 -15.93
C ARG A 485 -3.47 4.69 -16.59
N GLY A 486 -4.64 4.22 -16.19
CA GLY A 486 -5.92 4.61 -16.75
C GLY A 486 -6.31 6.06 -16.54
N ASP A 487 -7.35 6.46 -17.23
CA ASP A 487 -8.04 7.74 -17.09
C ASP A 487 -9.52 7.53 -16.73
N LYS A 488 -10.31 8.60 -16.71
CA LYS A 488 -11.75 8.56 -16.38
C LYS A 488 -12.59 7.64 -17.27
N LYS A 489 -12.09 7.25 -18.46
CA LYS A 489 -12.78 6.29 -19.34
C LYS A 489 -12.88 4.90 -18.71
N LEU A 490 -12.05 4.59 -17.71
CA LEU A 490 -12.11 3.31 -17.01
C LEU A 490 -13.25 3.21 -15.98
N ALA A 491 -13.80 4.34 -15.51
CA ALA A 491 -14.89 4.29 -14.53
C ALA A 491 -16.11 3.45 -15.03
N PRO A 492 -16.65 3.65 -16.25
CA PRO A 492 -17.73 2.78 -16.75
C PRO A 492 -17.29 1.32 -16.92
N VAL A 493 -16.01 1.05 -17.25
CA VAL A 493 -15.51 -0.33 -17.34
C VAL A 493 -15.52 -1.00 -15.96
N ILE A 494 -15.08 -0.30 -14.91
CA ILE A 494 -15.09 -0.80 -13.54
C ILE A 494 -16.53 -1.09 -13.08
N VAL A 495 -17.47 -0.19 -13.37
CA VAL A 495 -18.90 -0.41 -13.09
C VAL A 495 -19.40 -1.64 -13.83
N ARG A 496 -19.10 -1.74 -15.13
CA ARG A 496 -19.56 -2.87 -15.94
C ARG A 496 -18.97 -4.20 -15.46
N ALA A 497 -17.68 -4.22 -15.08
CA ALA A 497 -17.06 -5.41 -14.49
C ALA A 497 -17.76 -5.82 -13.18
N TYR A 498 -18.07 -4.85 -12.32
CA TYR A 498 -18.84 -5.11 -11.10
C TYR A 498 -20.25 -5.68 -11.41
N GLU A 499 -20.98 -5.12 -12.36
CA GLU A 499 -22.29 -5.62 -12.80
C GLU A 499 -22.22 -7.06 -13.33
N LEU A 500 -21.12 -7.43 -13.99
CA LEU A 500 -20.85 -8.80 -14.46
C LEU A 500 -20.38 -9.73 -13.33
N GLY A 501 -20.14 -9.21 -12.12
CA GLY A 501 -19.83 -10.00 -10.93
C GLY A 501 -18.40 -9.87 -10.40
N ALA A 502 -17.56 -8.97 -10.94
CA ALA A 502 -16.22 -8.72 -10.42
C ALA A 502 -16.26 -8.21 -8.98
N LYS A 503 -15.52 -8.85 -8.12
CA LYS A 503 -15.25 -8.47 -6.74
C LYS A 503 -14.12 -9.32 -6.21
N TYR A 504 -13.36 -8.80 -5.25
CA TYR A 504 -12.19 -9.48 -4.68
C TYR A 504 -11.16 -9.89 -5.74
N ASP A 505 -10.96 -9.03 -6.75
CA ASP A 505 -10.02 -9.30 -7.86
C ASP A 505 -8.55 -9.45 -7.41
N SER A 506 -8.22 -9.00 -6.20
CA SER A 506 -6.92 -9.26 -5.55
C SER A 506 -6.76 -10.70 -5.03
N TRP A 507 -7.85 -11.48 -4.98
CA TRP A 507 -7.88 -12.86 -4.52
C TRP A 507 -7.99 -13.80 -5.72
N SER A 508 -7.01 -14.69 -5.89
CA SER A 508 -6.89 -15.55 -7.09
C SER A 508 -8.11 -16.42 -7.34
N GLU A 509 -8.83 -16.83 -6.30
CA GLU A 509 -10.07 -17.63 -6.39
C GLU A 509 -11.29 -16.84 -6.87
N TYR A 510 -11.24 -15.51 -6.82
CA TYR A 510 -12.32 -14.62 -7.27
C TYR A 510 -12.00 -13.87 -8.56
N PHE A 511 -10.72 -13.73 -8.88
CA PHE A 511 -10.29 -13.06 -10.10
C PHE A 511 -10.80 -13.80 -11.33
N ASN A 512 -11.54 -13.08 -12.18
CA ASN A 512 -12.06 -13.64 -13.43
C ASN A 512 -11.72 -12.73 -14.61
N TRP A 513 -10.78 -13.16 -15.43
CA TRP A 513 -10.30 -12.42 -16.60
C TRP A 513 -11.40 -12.20 -17.66
N GLU A 514 -12.31 -13.17 -17.85
CA GLU A 514 -13.38 -13.08 -18.85
C GLU A 514 -14.36 -11.96 -18.51
N ILE A 515 -14.66 -11.73 -17.23
CA ILE A 515 -15.49 -10.60 -16.79
C ILE A 515 -14.88 -9.28 -17.20
N TRP A 516 -13.57 -9.11 -16.98
CA TRP A 516 -12.88 -7.86 -17.31
C TRP A 516 -12.79 -7.66 -18.83
N THR A 517 -12.42 -8.69 -19.60
CA THR A 517 -12.39 -8.59 -21.08
C THR A 517 -13.75 -8.23 -21.66
N GLN A 518 -14.83 -8.82 -21.11
CA GLN A 518 -16.19 -8.49 -21.52
C GLN A 518 -16.55 -7.04 -21.15
N ALA A 519 -16.20 -6.58 -19.96
CA ALA A 519 -16.47 -5.21 -19.52
C ALA A 519 -15.76 -4.17 -20.41
N PHE A 520 -14.51 -4.42 -20.79
CA PHE A 520 -13.78 -3.58 -21.73
C PHE A 520 -14.45 -3.54 -23.11
N ALA A 521 -14.85 -4.71 -23.63
CA ALA A 521 -15.54 -4.80 -24.90
C ALA A 521 -16.91 -4.08 -24.89
N ASP A 522 -17.70 -4.27 -23.83
CA ASP A 522 -19.01 -3.63 -23.68
C ASP A 522 -18.90 -2.09 -23.62
N CYS A 523 -17.80 -1.56 -23.07
CA CYS A 523 -17.55 -0.13 -22.97
C CYS A 523 -16.77 0.46 -24.16
N GLY A 524 -16.30 -0.38 -25.10
CA GLY A 524 -15.51 0.06 -26.25
C GLY A 524 -14.16 0.68 -25.88
N VAL A 525 -13.53 0.20 -24.82
CA VAL A 525 -12.22 0.66 -24.33
C VAL A 525 -11.16 -0.39 -24.64
N GLU A 526 -10.05 0.02 -25.26
CA GLU A 526 -8.96 -0.86 -25.62
C GLU A 526 -7.88 -0.90 -24.53
N MET A 527 -7.66 -2.06 -23.90
CA MET A 527 -6.62 -2.22 -22.85
C MET A 527 -5.24 -1.83 -23.38
N GLN A 528 -4.97 -2.08 -24.67
CA GLN A 528 -3.66 -1.84 -25.29
C GLN A 528 -3.24 -0.37 -25.24
N GLU A 529 -4.19 0.59 -25.19
CA GLU A 529 -3.89 2.01 -25.06
C GLU A 529 -3.10 2.33 -23.78
N TYR A 530 -3.32 1.54 -22.71
CA TYR A 530 -2.69 1.73 -21.40
C TYR A 530 -1.44 0.86 -21.18
N ILE A 531 -1.23 -0.17 -22.00
CA ILE A 531 -0.09 -1.09 -21.92
C ILE A 531 1.13 -0.58 -22.69
N ASN A 532 0.89 0.11 -23.81
CA ASN A 532 1.93 0.59 -24.71
C ASN A 532 2.84 1.64 -24.05
N GLU A 533 4.02 1.82 -24.65
CA GLU A 533 4.90 2.95 -24.33
C GLU A 533 4.17 4.27 -24.55
N ILE A 534 4.33 5.19 -23.61
CA ILE A 534 3.74 6.54 -23.71
C ILE A 534 4.83 7.51 -24.16
N PRO A 535 4.60 8.34 -25.21
CA PRO A 535 5.53 9.40 -25.60
C PRO A 535 5.84 10.36 -24.45
N GLU A 536 7.10 10.77 -24.31
CA GLU A 536 7.55 11.60 -23.18
C GLU A 536 6.89 13.00 -23.13
N ASP A 537 6.45 13.51 -24.28
CA ASP A 537 5.76 14.79 -24.45
C ASP A 537 4.25 14.70 -24.20
N LYS A 538 3.69 13.48 -24.12
CA LYS A 538 2.26 13.30 -23.84
C LYS A 538 1.93 13.77 -22.42
N VAL A 539 0.80 14.45 -22.28
CA VAL A 539 0.21 14.77 -20.97
C VAL A 539 -0.35 13.47 -20.37
N LEU A 540 0.07 13.15 -19.16
CA LEU A 540 -0.36 11.95 -18.44
C LEU A 540 -1.60 12.25 -17.60
N PRO A 541 -2.49 11.26 -17.37
CA PRO A 541 -3.69 11.43 -16.54
C PRO A 541 -3.42 12.03 -15.15
N TRP A 542 -2.25 11.74 -14.58
CA TRP A 542 -1.82 12.20 -13.24
C TRP A 542 -0.90 13.43 -13.25
N ASP A 543 -0.65 14.06 -14.40
CA ASP A 543 0.26 15.23 -14.51
C ASP A 543 -0.26 16.48 -13.75
N PHE A 544 -1.55 16.49 -13.37
CA PHE A 544 -2.11 17.55 -12.53
C PHE A 544 -1.71 17.42 -11.04
N ILE A 545 -1.15 16.30 -10.62
CA ILE A 545 -0.70 16.07 -9.23
C ILE A 545 0.76 16.50 -9.10
N ASP A 546 1.05 17.41 -8.16
CA ASP A 546 2.42 17.76 -7.78
C ASP A 546 2.86 16.96 -6.56
N ILE A 547 3.61 15.88 -6.79
CA ILE A 547 4.21 15.06 -5.73
C ILE A 547 5.54 15.63 -5.21
N GLY A 548 5.94 16.83 -5.64
CA GLY A 548 7.24 17.45 -5.33
C GLY A 548 8.41 16.96 -6.19
N VAL A 549 8.31 15.76 -6.78
CA VAL A 549 9.33 15.24 -7.70
C VAL A 549 9.05 15.74 -9.12
N SER A 550 10.05 16.42 -9.72
CA SER A 550 9.85 17.04 -11.03
C SER A 550 9.82 16.02 -12.17
N LYS A 551 8.97 16.25 -13.19
CA LYS A 551 8.91 15.44 -14.42
C LYS A 551 10.29 15.39 -15.11
N LYS A 552 11.03 16.52 -15.10
CA LYS A 552 12.40 16.60 -15.64
C LYS A 552 13.36 15.62 -14.94
N TYR A 553 13.25 15.49 -13.62
CA TYR A 553 14.05 14.51 -12.87
C TYR A 553 13.70 13.07 -13.24
N LEU A 554 12.42 12.75 -13.33
CA LEU A 554 11.95 11.40 -13.71
C LEU A 554 12.45 11.02 -15.12
N LEU A 555 12.33 11.92 -16.10
CA LEU A 555 12.86 11.74 -17.46
C LEU A 555 14.38 11.55 -17.46
N GLY A 556 15.11 12.38 -16.71
CA GLY A 556 16.56 12.23 -16.56
C GLY A 556 16.96 10.86 -16.03
N GLN A 557 16.21 10.33 -15.04
CA GLN A 557 16.42 8.99 -14.50
C GLN A 557 16.08 7.88 -15.51
N ARG A 558 15.04 8.07 -16.34
CA ARG A 558 14.72 7.18 -17.46
C ARG A 558 15.90 7.10 -18.44
N HIS A 559 16.43 8.23 -18.89
CA HIS A 559 17.55 8.28 -19.83
C HIS A 559 18.83 7.65 -19.26
N LEU A 560 19.12 7.87 -17.97
CA LEU A 560 20.25 7.22 -17.29
C LEU A 560 20.08 5.69 -17.22
N ALA A 561 18.82 5.19 -17.12
CA ALA A 561 18.55 3.76 -17.13
C ALA A 561 19.03 3.09 -18.42
N TYR A 562 18.69 3.66 -19.57
CA TYR A 562 19.10 3.11 -20.87
C TYR A 562 20.62 3.16 -21.10
N GLN A 563 21.33 4.01 -20.38
CA GLN A 563 22.79 4.08 -20.38
C GLN A 563 23.43 3.15 -19.34
N GLY A 564 22.62 2.46 -18.52
CA GLY A 564 23.14 1.62 -17.42
C GLY A 564 23.82 2.41 -16.30
N ILE A 565 23.61 3.75 -16.25
CA ILE A 565 24.23 4.64 -15.26
C ILE A 565 23.37 4.68 -14.00
N THR A 566 23.98 4.42 -12.84
CA THR A 566 23.32 4.47 -11.53
C THR A 566 23.32 5.87 -10.94
N THR A 567 22.35 6.13 -10.06
CA THR A 567 22.25 7.35 -9.26
C THR A 567 22.50 6.99 -7.79
N LYS A 568 23.23 7.84 -7.08
CA LYS A 568 23.57 7.66 -5.68
C LYS A 568 22.33 7.56 -4.77
N ASN A 569 22.51 6.91 -3.64
CA ASN A 569 21.56 6.97 -2.53
C ASN A 569 21.46 8.43 -2.00
N CYS A 570 20.29 8.89 -1.60
CA CYS A 570 20.10 10.24 -1.05
C CYS A 570 20.90 10.49 0.24
N ARG A 571 21.33 9.45 0.96
CA ARG A 571 22.24 9.57 2.11
C ARG A 571 23.67 9.95 1.72
N GLU A 572 24.06 9.70 0.47
CA GLU A 572 25.37 10.07 -0.08
C GLU A 572 25.36 11.49 -0.69
N GLY A 573 24.21 12.13 -0.71
CA GLY A 573 24.01 13.49 -1.21
C GLY A 573 22.71 13.68 -1.98
N CYS A 574 22.27 14.94 -2.08
CA CYS A 574 21.03 15.30 -2.75
C CYS A 574 21.13 15.07 -4.27
N ASN A 575 20.16 14.35 -4.84
CA ASN A 575 20.05 14.09 -6.27
C ASN A 575 19.19 15.12 -7.03
N GLY A 576 18.72 16.18 -6.37
CA GLY A 576 17.98 17.28 -7.01
C GLY A 576 16.59 16.89 -7.54
N CYS A 577 15.88 15.94 -6.92
CA CYS A 577 14.57 15.48 -7.38
C CYS A 577 13.47 16.54 -7.28
N GLY A 578 13.61 17.53 -6.37
CA GLY A 578 12.64 18.62 -6.15
C GLY A 578 11.74 18.43 -4.92
N ALA A 579 11.69 17.24 -4.31
CA ALA A 579 10.75 16.92 -3.22
C ALA A 579 10.92 17.78 -1.95
N ASN A 580 12.09 18.42 -1.78
CA ASN A 580 12.34 19.38 -0.71
C ASN A 580 11.44 20.63 -0.73
N LYS A 581 10.68 20.86 -1.82
CA LYS A 581 9.64 21.89 -1.89
C LYS A 581 8.45 21.62 -0.97
N LEU A 582 8.15 20.33 -0.72
CA LEU A 582 7.04 19.90 0.13
C LEU A 582 7.42 19.78 1.61
N GLY A 583 8.71 19.78 1.93
CA GLY A 583 9.24 19.66 3.28
C GLY A 583 10.73 19.31 3.28
N ARG A 584 11.40 19.53 4.40
CA ARG A 584 12.83 19.22 4.54
C ARG A 584 13.06 17.71 4.52
N CYS A 585 13.98 17.23 3.68
CA CYS A 585 14.53 15.89 3.83
C CYS A 585 15.44 15.84 5.06
N THR A 586 15.14 15.01 6.07
CA THR A 586 15.90 15.01 7.34
C THR A 586 17.24 14.30 7.27
N ILE A 587 17.49 13.59 6.17
CA ILE A 587 18.71 12.78 5.97
C ILE A 587 19.82 13.48 5.17
N ILE A 588 19.64 14.76 4.81
CA ILE A 588 20.59 15.55 3.99
C ILE A 588 21.02 16.78 4.79
#